data_9873932fb2d487e35e37f44ac9993f41
#
_entry.id   9873932fb2d487e35e37f44ac9993f41
#
_cell.length_a   1.000
_cell.length_b   1.000
_cell.length_c   1.000
_cell.angle_alpha   90.00
_cell.angle_beta   90.00
_cell.angle_gamma   90.00
#
_symmetry.space_group_name_H-M   'P 1'
#
loop_
_entity.id
_entity.type
_entity.pdbx_description
1 polymer ?
#
loop_
_entity_poly.entity_id
_entity_poly.type
_entity_poly.pdbx_seq_one_letter_code
_entity_poly.pdbx_strand_id
1 'polypeptide(L)'
;MCTKHKGIDDFYLHKGFLFKANKLCIPESSLRLVLLKESHGGTLMSYFGRDKTYAMLATNYYWPRMKRDVERLVRRCSTCLKAKSTLNSHGLYTPLPIPHHPWSDIAMDFVLGLPRTKTNKDSIFVVIDRFSKMAHFIPCNKSDDASHIATLFFREIVRLHGVPKTIVSDRDVKFVSYFWKTLMAKMGIKQLFSTAYHPQTDGQTEVVNRSLSTLLRVLIKPNLKNWEECIPHAEFAYNRALHR
;
A
#
# COMPACT_ATOMS: atom_id res chain seq x y z
N MET A 1 36.34 10.91 -19.63
CA MET A 1 36.64 12.10 -18.80
C MET A 1 35.34 12.88 -18.62
N CYS A 2 34.72 12.84 -17.44
CA CYS A 2 33.48 13.57 -17.14
C CYS A 2 33.87 14.93 -16.57
N THR A 3 33.66 15.99 -17.32
CA THR A 3 33.75 17.36 -16.82
C THR A 3 32.51 17.66 -15.98
N LYS A 4 32.63 17.49 -14.65
CA LYS A 4 31.69 18.05 -13.69
C LYS A 4 31.93 19.57 -13.63
N HIS A 5 31.18 20.34 -14.39
CA HIS A 5 31.06 21.77 -14.11
C HIS A 5 30.29 21.91 -12.79
N LYS A 6 30.91 22.51 -11.77
CA LYS A 6 30.25 22.98 -10.54
C LYS A 6 29.19 24.01 -10.96
N GLY A 7 27.93 23.60 -10.98
CA GLY A 7 26.81 24.51 -11.21
C GLY A 7 26.46 25.27 -9.94
N ILE A 8 25.83 26.42 -10.09
CA ILE A 8 25.27 27.22 -9.00
C ILE A 8 24.09 26.42 -8.42
N ASP A 9 23.99 26.30 -7.09
CA ASP A 9 22.85 25.65 -6.39
C ASP A 9 22.55 24.19 -6.80
N ASP A 10 23.53 23.29 -6.87
CA ASP A 10 23.40 21.88 -7.24
C ASP A 10 22.91 21.62 -8.67
N PHE A 11 22.87 22.63 -9.54
CA PHE A 11 22.54 22.44 -10.96
C PHE A 11 23.78 22.10 -11.78
N TYR A 12 23.67 21.14 -12.70
CA TYR A 12 24.70 20.78 -13.66
C TYR A 12 24.11 20.29 -14.98
N LEU A 13 24.90 20.42 -16.09
CA LEU A 13 24.57 19.92 -17.40
C LEU A 13 25.20 18.55 -17.63
N HIS A 14 24.43 17.58 -18.10
CA HIS A 14 24.92 16.29 -18.53
C HIS A 14 24.24 15.88 -19.84
N LYS A 15 25.03 15.63 -20.89
CA LYS A 15 24.56 15.26 -22.25
C LYS A 15 23.47 16.19 -22.79
N GLY A 16 23.58 17.49 -22.56
CA GLY A 16 22.59 18.49 -22.99
C GLY A 16 21.35 18.63 -22.13
N PHE A 17 21.23 17.88 -21.04
CA PHE A 17 20.13 17.97 -20.09
C PHE A 17 20.56 18.62 -18.79
N LEU A 18 19.68 19.46 -18.23
CA LEU A 18 19.90 20.10 -16.94
C LEU A 18 19.44 19.19 -15.81
N PHE A 19 20.30 19.01 -14.81
CA PHE A 19 20.01 18.26 -13.60
C PHE A 19 20.15 19.16 -12.36
N LYS A 20 19.37 18.85 -11.32
CA LYS A 20 19.51 19.38 -9.97
C LYS A 20 19.61 18.23 -8.99
N ALA A 21 20.72 18.10 -8.25
CA ALA A 21 20.94 17.02 -7.28
C ALA A 21 20.53 15.63 -7.83
N ASN A 22 21.04 15.25 -9.00
CA ASN A 22 20.72 14.00 -9.74
C ASN A 22 19.27 13.85 -10.26
N LYS A 23 18.48 14.91 -10.25
CA LYS A 23 17.10 14.92 -10.77
C LYS A 23 17.04 15.68 -12.08
N LEU A 24 16.40 15.10 -13.07
CA LEU A 24 16.25 15.75 -14.38
C LEU A 24 15.33 16.97 -14.25
N CYS A 25 15.83 18.13 -14.68
CA CYS A 25 15.05 19.36 -14.70
C CYS A 25 14.10 19.39 -15.91
N ILE A 26 12.82 19.50 -15.68
CA ILE A 26 11.82 19.56 -16.75
C ILE A 26 11.42 21.00 -17.00
N PRO A 27 11.65 21.55 -18.23
CA PRO A 27 11.24 22.89 -18.59
C PRO A 27 9.72 23.05 -18.58
N GLU A 28 9.22 24.27 -18.62
CA GLU A 28 7.78 24.52 -18.73
C GLU A 28 7.28 24.07 -20.10
N SER A 29 6.61 22.92 -20.13
CA SER A 29 6.17 22.25 -21.34
C SER A 29 5.04 21.27 -21.07
N SER A 30 4.40 20.76 -22.11
CA SER A 30 3.39 19.69 -22.03
C SER A 30 3.91 18.41 -21.37
N LEU A 31 5.22 18.19 -21.40
CA LEU A 31 5.87 17.03 -20.76
C LEU A 31 5.60 16.99 -19.24
N ARG A 32 5.55 18.16 -18.55
CA ARG A 32 5.18 18.19 -17.12
C ARG A 32 3.81 17.59 -16.89
N LEU A 33 2.84 17.92 -17.75
CA LEU A 33 1.48 17.39 -17.61
C LEU A 33 1.41 15.88 -17.86
N VAL A 34 2.18 15.38 -18.82
CA VAL A 34 2.29 13.94 -19.10
C VAL A 34 2.88 13.22 -17.88
N LEU A 35 3.98 13.70 -17.34
CA LEU A 35 4.63 13.12 -16.15
C LEU A 35 3.70 13.15 -14.94
N LEU A 36 2.97 14.25 -14.72
CA LEU A 36 2.00 14.39 -13.65
C LEU A 36 0.86 13.37 -13.79
N LYS A 37 0.29 13.22 -14.99
CA LYS A 37 -0.79 12.27 -15.26
C LYS A 37 -0.33 10.83 -15.08
N GLU A 38 0.84 10.48 -15.61
CA GLU A 38 1.42 9.14 -15.52
C GLU A 38 1.73 8.76 -14.06
N SER A 39 2.32 9.68 -13.30
CA SER A 39 2.65 9.45 -11.88
C SER A 39 1.43 9.44 -10.95
N HIS A 40 0.29 10.00 -11.38
CA HIS A 40 -0.94 10.00 -10.59
C HIS A 40 -1.87 8.85 -10.96
N GLY A 41 -2.07 8.58 -12.25
CA GLY A 41 -3.10 7.66 -12.75
C GLY A 41 -2.68 6.84 -13.97
N GLY A 42 -1.38 6.66 -14.20
CA GLY A 42 -0.85 5.76 -15.24
C GLY A 42 -1.20 4.30 -14.99
N THR A 43 -0.98 3.46 -16.00
CA THR A 43 -1.37 2.02 -16.00
C THR A 43 -0.84 1.21 -14.82
N LEU A 44 0.32 1.60 -14.27
CA LEU A 44 0.98 0.97 -13.12
C LEU A 44 0.82 1.79 -11.83
N MET A 45 0.03 2.89 -11.86
CA MET A 45 -0.15 3.82 -10.75
C MET A 45 -1.62 3.92 -10.39
N SER A 46 -1.92 3.88 -9.11
CA SER A 46 -3.28 3.73 -8.60
C SER A 46 -3.82 5.00 -7.98
N TYR A 47 -3.85 6.10 -8.72
CA TYR A 47 -4.48 7.36 -8.31
C TYR A 47 -4.13 7.80 -6.87
N PHE A 48 -2.85 7.77 -6.56
CA PHE A 48 -2.35 8.18 -5.24
C PHE A 48 -2.64 9.65 -4.94
N GLY A 49 -2.81 9.96 -3.65
CA GLY A 49 -2.97 11.34 -3.17
C GLY A 49 -1.74 12.21 -3.43
N ARG A 50 -1.88 13.51 -3.16
CA ARG A 50 -0.88 14.56 -3.42
C ARG A 50 0.54 14.18 -3.01
N ASP A 51 0.73 13.75 -1.76
CA ASP A 51 2.08 13.56 -1.21
C ASP A 51 2.80 12.34 -1.82
N LYS A 52 2.09 11.25 -2.09
CA LYS A 52 2.66 10.09 -2.77
C LYS A 52 3.00 10.38 -4.23
N THR A 53 2.11 11.04 -4.97
CA THR A 53 2.36 11.46 -6.37
C THR A 53 3.57 12.40 -6.43
N TYR A 54 3.67 13.37 -5.50
CA TYR A 54 4.83 14.25 -5.43
C TYR A 54 6.12 13.50 -5.12
N ALA A 55 6.13 12.60 -4.14
CA ALA A 55 7.31 11.83 -3.77
C ALA A 55 7.85 11.00 -4.94
N MET A 56 6.97 10.36 -5.71
CA MET A 56 7.34 9.58 -6.89
C MET A 56 7.99 10.45 -7.98
N LEU A 57 7.43 11.61 -8.27
CA LEU A 57 8.03 12.56 -9.23
C LEU A 57 9.35 13.11 -8.71
N ALA A 58 9.41 13.48 -7.43
CA ALA A 58 10.58 14.07 -6.81
C ALA A 58 11.77 13.12 -6.68
N THR A 59 11.59 11.83 -6.91
CA THR A 59 12.69 10.85 -6.99
C THR A 59 13.59 11.11 -8.20
N ASN A 60 13.00 11.38 -9.37
CA ASN A 60 13.72 11.45 -10.64
C ASN A 60 13.69 12.83 -11.33
N TYR A 61 12.71 13.66 -10.99
CA TYR A 61 12.45 14.93 -11.69
C TYR A 61 12.48 16.11 -10.75
N TYR A 62 12.75 17.27 -11.32
CA TYR A 62 12.70 18.55 -10.63
C TYR A 62 12.17 19.65 -11.56
N TRP A 63 11.25 20.47 -11.05
CA TRP A 63 10.92 21.80 -11.59
C TRP A 63 10.39 22.70 -10.48
N PRO A 64 10.50 24.03 -10.63
CA PRO A 64 9.97 24.99 -9.66
C PRO A 64 8.46 24.81 -9.48
N ARG A 65 7.99 24.85 -8.23
CA ARG A 65 6.57 24.71 -7.85
C ARG A 65 5.93 23.34 -8.19
N MET A 66 6.71 22.29 -8.42
CA MET A 66 6.21 20.94 -8.73
C MET A 66 5.13 20.46 -7.75
N LYS A 67 5.29 20.72 -6.43
CA LYS A 67 4.31 20.36 -5.40
C LYS A 67 2.94 21.00 -5.65
N ARG A 68 2.91 22.26 -6.10
CA ARG A 68 1.68 23.01 -6.44
C ARG A 68 0.99 22.42 -7.69
N ASP A 69 1.78 22.00 -8.67
CA ASP A 69 1.24 21.41 -9.90
C ASP A 69 0.62 20.04 -9.62
N VAL A 70 1.28 19.21 -8.79
CA VAL A 70 0.73 17.94 -8.29
C VAL A 70 -0.59 18.19 -7.54
N GLU A 71 -0.61 19.13 -6.62
CA GLU A 71 -1.83 19.47 -5.86
C GLU A 71 -2.98 19.88 -6.77
N ARG A 72 -2.72 20.73 -7.76
CA ARG A 72 -3.71 21.19 -8.74
C ARG A 72 -4.29 20.01 -9.56
N LEU A 73 -3.45 19.05 -9.97
CA LEU A 73 -3.90 17.87 -10.71
C LEU A 73 -4.79 16.98 -9.83
N VAL A 74 -4.30 16.62 -8.63
CA VAL A 74 -5.01 15.69 -7.72
C VAL A 74 -6.36 16.26 -7.27
N ARG A 75 -6.44 17.57 -6.95
CA ARG A 75 -7.70 18.23 -6.57
C ARG A 75 -8.75 18.22 -7.67
N ARG A 76 -8.35 18.16 -8.94
CA ARG A 76 -9.26 18.15 -10.11
C ARG A 76 -9.52 16.75 -10.66
N CYS A 77 -8.90 15.72 -10.10
CA CYS A 77 -9.09 14.36 -10.57
C CYS A 77 -10.47 13.83 -10.16
N SER A 78 -11.36 13.65 -11.16
CA SER A 78 -12.71 13.13 -10.92
C SER A 78 -12.73 11.73 -10.29
N THR A 79 -11.76 10.88 -10.66
CA THR A 79 -11.59 9.53 -10.10
C THR A 79 -11.26 9.59 -8.62
N CYS A 80 -10.29 10.43 -8.22
CA CYS A 80 -9.94 10.63 -6.81
C CYS A 80 -11.08 11.22 -6.00
N LEU A 81 -11.82 12.18 -6.57
CA LEU A 81 -12.97 12.80 -5.89
C LEU A 81 -14.09 11.78 -5.62
N LYS A 82 -14.36 10.88 -6.58
CA LYS A 82 -15.36 9.81 -6.42
C LYS A 82 -14.90 8.70 -5.47
N ALA A 83 -13.60 8.42 -5.41
CA ALA A 83 -13.03 7.35 -4.58
C ALA A 83 -12.69 7.79 -3.13
N LYS A 84 -12.78 9.08 -2.82
CA LYS A 84 -12.42 9.63 -1.51
C LYS A 84 -13.34 9.10 -0.41
N SER A 85 -12.76 8.40 0.58
CA SER A 85 -13.48 7.99 1.78
C SER A 85 -13.58 9.13 2.80
N THR A 86 -14.64 9.14 3.62
CA THR A 86 -14.79 10.04 4.77
C THR A 86 -13.79 9.69 5.86
N LEU A 87 -13.13 10.70 6.43
CA LEU A 87 -12.24 10.54 7.58
C LEU A 87 -13.09 10.47 8.86
N ASN A 88 -12.99 9.36 9.61
CA ASN A 88 -13.48 9.29 10.97
C ASN A 88 -12.40 9.78 11.93
N SER A 89 -12.77 10.58 12.93
CA SER A 89 -11.88 11.05 13.98
C SER A 89 -11.46 9.89 14.88
N HIS A 90 -10.15 9.73 15.10
CA HIS A 90 -9.59 8.65 15.91
C HIS A 90 -9.28 9.12 17.33
N GLY A 91 -9.44 8.22 18.32
CA GLY A 91 -9.06 8.43 19.70
C GLY A 91 -7.52 8.48 19.90
N LEU A 92 -7.06 8.61 21.15
CA LEU A 92 -5.63 8.73 21.52
C LEU A 92 -4.81 7.50 21.09
N TYR A 93 -3.74 7.72 20.36
CA TYR A 93 -2.89 6.69 19.75
C TYR A 93 -1.68 6.34 20.62
N THR A 94 -1.54 5.08 21.02
CA THR A 94 -0.30 4.54 21.59
C THR A 94 0.36 3.63 20.55
N PRO A 95 1.38 4.11 19.83
CA PRO A 95 2.00 3.31 18.78
C PRO A 95 2.72 2.10 19.34
N LEU A 96 2.51 0.94 18.71
CA LEU A 96 3.36 -0.23 18.97
C LEU A 96 4.80 0.06 18.52
N PRO A 97 5.82 -0.50 19.21
CA PRO A 97 7.21 -0.36 18.79
C PRO A 97 7.39 -0.74 17.32
N ILE A 98 8.21 0.03 16.60
CA ILE A 98 8.54 -0.26 15.21
C ILE A 98 9.49 -1.46 15.19
N PRO A 99 9.19 -2.53 14.45
CA PRO A 99 10.07 -3.67 14.29
C PRO A 99 11.41 -3.28 13.66
N HIS A 100 12.45 -4.06 13.92
CA HIS A 100 13.81 -3.79 13.42
C HIS A 100 14.15 -4.55 12.12
N HIS A 101 13.35 -5.54 11.74
CA HIS A 101 13.60 -6.38 10.56
C HIS A 101 12.33 -6.57 9.73
N PRO A 102 12.47 -6.60 8.38
CA PRO A 102 11.35 -6.91 7.50
C PRO A 102 10.76 -8.30 7.83
N TRP A 103 9.45 -8.41 7.75
CA TRP A 103 8.65 -9.64 7.92
C TRP A 103 8.81 -10.38 9.25
N SER A 104 9.51 -9.75 10.22
CA SER A 104 9.62 -10.27 11.60
C SER A 104 8.33 -10.08 12.39
N ASP A 105 7.65 -8.98 12.15
CA ASP A 105 6.44 -8.56 12.86
C ASP A 105 5.40 -8.13 11.83
N ILE A 106 4.31 -8.88 11.75
CA ILE A 106 3.27 -8.64 10.77
C ILE A 106 1.93 -8.27 11.39
N ALA A 107 1.07 -7.64 10.61
CA ALA A 107 -0.33 -7.43 10.95
C ALA A 107 -1.21 -8.14 9.93
N MET A 108 -2.36 -8.66 10.37
CA MET A 108 -3.30 -9.38 9.51
C MET A 108 -4.72 -8.89 9.76
N ASP A 109 -5.50 -8.85 8.66
CA ASP A 109 -6.90 -8.42 8.69
C ASP A 109 -7.66 -8.99 7.49
N PHE A 110 -9.00 -8.81 7.47
CA PHE A 110 -9.83 -9.17 6.34
C PHE A 110 -10.57 -7.97 5.77
N VAL A 111 -10.57 -7.83 4.46
CA VAL A 111 -11.51 -6.96 3.75
C VAL A 111 -12.68 -7.81 3.31
N LEU A 112 -13.83 -7.58 3.93
CA LEU A 112 -15.06 -8.34 3.71
C LEU A 112 -16.05 -7.56 2.82
N GLY A 113 -17.04 -8.27 2.29
CA GLY A 113 -18.17 -7.67 1.58
C GLY A 113 -17.87 -7.27 0.14
N LEU A 114 -16.87 -7.85 -0.48
CA LEU A 114 -16.62 -7.68 -1.91
C LEU A 114 -17.62 -8.49 -2.75
N PRO A 115 -17.95 -8.04 -3.96
CA PRO A 115 -18.78 -8.82 -4.88
C PRO A 115 -18.12 -10.15 -5.22
N ARG A 116 -18.88 -11.24 -5.29
CA ARG A 116 -18.35 -12.54 -5.67
C ARG A 116 -17.74 -12.51 -7.06
N THR A 117 -16.50 -13.02 -7.16
CA THR A 117 -15.80 -13.18 -8.42
C THR A 117 -16.27 -14.44 -9.17
N LYS A 118 -15.79 -14.64 -10.40
CA LYS A 118 -16.02 -15.87 -11.18
C LYS A 118 -15.46 -17.12 -10.50
N THR A 119 -14.37 -16.98 -9.73
CA THR A 119 -13.74 -18.02 -8.91
C THR A 119 -14.35 -18.15 -7.52
N ASN A 120 -15.50 -17.49 -7.30
CA ASN A 120 -16.28 -17.53 -6.07
C ASN A 120 -15.59 -16.87 -4.84
N LYS A 121 -14.66 -15.92 -5.04
CA LYS A 121 -14.05 -15.15 -3.97
C LYS A 121 -14.89 -13.92 -3.62
N ASP A 122 -15.00 -13.58 -2.33
CA ASP A 122 -15.80 -12.45 -1.83
C ASP A 122 -15.10 -11.62 -0.75
N SER A 123 -13.83 -11.95 -0.45
CA SER A 123 -13.06 -11.35 0.61
C SER A 123 -11.57 -11.34 0.27
N ILE A 124 -10.81 -10.48 0.94
CA ILE A 124 -9.35 -10.42 0.81
C ILE A 124 -8.73 -10.60 2.19
N PHE A 125 -7.83 -11.57 2.32
CA PHE A 125 -6.94 -11.71 3.47
C PHE A 125 -5.74 -10.79 3.24
N VAL A 126 -5.56 -9.80 4.14
CA VAL A 126 -4.52 -8.77 4.07
C VAL A 126 -3.45 -9.09 5.09
N VAL A 127 -2.20 -9.15 4.65
CA VAL A 127 -1.03 -9.33 5.52
C VAL A 127 -0.04 -8.20 5.27
N ILE A 128 0.41 -7.55 6.33
CA ILE A 128 1.22 -6.34 6.27
C ILE A 128 2.49 -6.54 7.09
N ASP A 129 3.63 -6.28 6.48
CA ASP A 129 4.87 -6.12 7.23
C ASP A 129 4.86 -4.81 8.00
N ARG A 130 4.96 -4.90 9.32
CA ARG A 130 4.91 -3.71 10.19
C ARG A 130 6.15 -2.83 10.08
N PHE A 131 7.27 -3.37 9.60
CA PHE A 131 8.51 -2.62 9.37
C PHE A 131 8.46 -1.83 8.06
N SER A 132 8.39 -2.50 6.92
CA SER A 132 8.44 -1.88 5.59
C SER A 132 7.11 -1.29 5.14
N LYS A 133 5.99 -1.68 5.77
CA LYS A 133 4.60 -1.39 5.36
C LYS A 133 4.20 -2.08 4.04
N MET A 134 5.01 -2.96 3.52
CA MET A 134 4.62 -3.80 2.38
C MET A 134 3.46 -4.72 2.78
N ALA A 135 2.60 -4.98 1.83
CA ALA A 135 1.41 -5.80 2.06
C ALA A 135 1.23 -6.85 0.98
N HIS A 136 0.62 -7.98 1.36
CA HIS A 136 0.07 -8.98 0.46
C HIS A 136 -1.45 -8.96 0.54
N PHE A 137 -2.10 -9.03 -0.62
CA PHE A 137 -3.54 -9.05 -0.79
C PHE A 137 -3.98 -10.39 -1.35
N ILE A 138 -4.52 -11.27 -0.53
CA ILE A 138 -4.77 -12.67 -0.86
C ILE A 138 -6.28 -12.90 -1.00
N PRO A 139 -6.81 -13.19 -2.21
CA PRO A 139 -8.23 -13.50 -2.39
C PRO A 139 -8.66 -14.74 -1.61
N CYS A 140 -9.75 -14.62 -0.86
CA CYS A 140 -10.30 -15.69 -0.04
C CYS A 140 -11.84 -15.61 0.00
N ASN A 141 -12.48 -16.52 0.73
CA ASN A 141 -13.92 -16.44 1.01
C ASN A 141 -14.15 -16.05 2.47
N LYS A 142 -15.21 -15.33 2.72
CA LYS A 142 -15.68 -15.06 4.09
C LYS A 142 -15.91 -16.36 4.86
N SER A 143 -16.43 -17.40 4.17
CA SER A 143 -16.73 -18.72 4.74
C SER A 143 -15.52 -19.64 4.88
N ASP A 144 -14.33 -19.26 4.41
CA ASP A 144 -13.12 -20.07 4.57
C ASP A 144 -12.83 -20.29 6.05
N ASP A 145 -12.46 -21.51 6.41
CA ASP A 145 -12.10 -21.87 7.78
C ASP A 145 -10.65 -21.47 8.13
N ALA A 146 -10.28 -21.64 9.39
CA ALA A 146 -8.94 -21.31 9.86
C ALA A 146 -7.85 -22.17 9.21
N SER A 147 -8.17 -23.40 8.78
CA SER A 147 -7.22 -24.31 8.11
C SER A 147 -6.90 -23.81 6.70
N HIS A 148 -7.93 -23.37 5.97
CA HIS A 148 -7.73 -22.80 4.64
C HIS A 148 -6.92 -21.49 4.71
N ILE A 149 -7.24 -20.59 5.67
CA ILE A 149 -6.48 -19.36 5.87
C ILE A 149 -5.03 -19.65 6.27
N ALA A 150 -4.78 -20.68 7.08
CA ALA A 150 -3.41 -21.11 7.39
C ALA A 150 -2.66 -21.59 6.13
N THR A 151 -3.33 -22.33 5.25
CA THR A 151 -2.74 -22.74 3.96
C THR A 151 -2.38 -21.55 3.08
N LEU A 152 -3.26 -20.56 2.99
CA LEU A 152 -2.98 -19.30 2.29
C LEU A 152 -1.79 -18.55 2.93
N PHE A 153 -1.76 -18.46 4.25
CA PHE A 153 -0.69 -17.83 4.99
C PHE A 153 0.67 -18.49 4.74
N PHE A 154 0.73 -19.82 4.77
CA PHE A 154 1.95 -20.56 4.44
C PHE A 154 2.39 -20.33 3.01
N ARG A 155 1.48 -20.44 2.06
CA ARG A 155 1.77 -20.36 0.63
C ARG A 155 2.25 -18.97 0.21
N GLU A 156 1.60 -17.92 0.72
CA GLU A 156 1.83 -16.54 0.24
C GLU A 156 2.78 -15.73 1.14
N ILE A 157 2.91 -16.11 2.43
CA ILE A 157 3.72 -15.35 3.37
C ILE A 157 4.93 -16.15 3.84
N VAL A 158 4.72 -17.29 4.50
CA VAL A 158 5.82 -18.05 5.10
C VAL A 158 6.81 -18.54 4.04
N ARG A 159 6.32 -19.00 2.91
CA ARG A 159 7.16 -19.44 1.78
C ARG A 159 8.06 -18.32 1.25
N LEU A 160 7.60 -17.08 1.26
CA LEU A 160 8.32 -15.94 0.67
C LEU A 160 9.23 -15.24 1.67
N HIS A 161 8.80 -15.14 2.93
CA HIS A 161 9.41 -14.27 3.92
C HIS A 161 9.91 -15.00 5.17
N GLY A 162 9.61 -16.28 5.31
CA GLY A 162 9.89 -17.04 6.51
C GLY A 162 8.81 -16.90 7.59
N VAL A 163 9.05 -17.49 8.74
CA VAL A 163 8.12 -17.48 9.89
C VAL A 163 8.27 -16.18 10.67
N PRO A 164 7.22 -15.36 10.82
CA PRO A 164 7.29 -14.14 11.62
C PRO A 164 7.41 -14.44 13.11
N LYS A 165 7.95 -13.52 13.88
CA LYS A 165 8.04 -13.62 15.37
C LYS A 165 6.73 -13.23 16.02
N THR A 166 6.08 -12.19 15.50
CA THR A 166 4.81 -11.69 16.05
C THR A 166 3.76 -11.45 14.97
N ILE A 167 2.52 -11.69 15.32
CA ILE A 167 1.35 -11.38 14.50
C ILE A 167 0.40 -10.51 15.31
N VAL A 168 0.00 -9.37 14.75
CA VAL A 168 -1.08 -8.53 15.27
C VAL A 168 -2.32 -8.75 14.41
N SER A 169 -3.46 -9.06 15.00
CA SER A 169 -4.74 -9.20 14.28
C SER A 169 -5.92 -8.72 15.13
N ASP A 170 -7.05 -8.57 14.50
CA ASP A 170 -8.31 -8.46 15.20
C ASP A 170 -8.71 -9.81 15.85
N ARG A 171 -9.90 -9.84 16.44
CA ARG A 171 -10.48 -11.06 17.05
C ARG A 171 -11.42 -11.79 16.09
N ASP A 172 -11.12 -11.80 14.78
CA ASP A 172 -11.87 -12.64 13.85
C ASP A 172 -11.88 -14.10 14.33
N VAL A 173 -13.02 -14.77 14.16
CA VAL A 173 -13.21 -16.17 14.61
C VAL A 173 -12.13 -17.12 14.12
N LYS A 174 -11.57 -16.87 12.93
CA LYS A 174 -10.50 -17.70 12.34
C LYS A 174 -9.22 -17.58 13.15
N PHE A 175 -8.82 -16.35 13.54
CA PHE A 175 -7.60 -16.07 14.30
C PHE A 175 -7.70 -16.44 15.79
N VAL A 176 -8.90 -16.46 16.36
CA VAL A 176 -9.11 -16.89 17.77
C VAL A 176 -9.40 -18.38 17.89
N SER A 177 -9.55 -19.11 16.78
CA SER A 177 -9.81 -20.55 16.78
C SER A 177 -8.71 -21.34 17.49
N TYR A 178 -9.06 -22.47 18.09
CA TYR A 178 -8.10 -23.37 18.73
C TYR A 178 -7.05 -23.86 17.76
N PHE A 179 -7.45 -24.21 16.53
CA PHE A 179 -6.56 -24.65 15.46
C PHE A 179 -5.48 -23.61 15.18
N TRP A 180 -5.90 -22.37 14.91
CA TRP A 180 -4.97 -21.28 14.57
C TRP A 180 -4.01 -20.97 15.71
N LYS A 181 -4.50 -20.83 16.95
CA LYS A 181 -3.67 -20.57 18.13
C LYS A 181 -2.63 -21.67 18.36
N THR A 182 -3.04 -22.94 18.24
CA THR A 182 -2.15 -24.09 18.42
C THR A 182 -1.08 -24.11 17.33
N LEU A 183 -1.44 -23.83 16.07
CA LEU A 183 -0.52 -23.79 14.95
C LEU A 183 0.53 -22.68 15.13
N MET A 184 0.08 -21.46 15.46
CA MET A 184 0.98 -20.33 15.71
C MET A 184 1.93 -20.59 16.88
N ALA A 185 1.43 -21.16 17.98
CA ALA A 185 2.24 -21.53 19.14
C ALA A 185 3.30 -22.59 18.79
N LYS A 186 2.95 -23.61 18.00
CA LYS A 186 3.91 -24.63 17.53
C LYS A 186 5.01 -24.05 16.63
N MET A 187 4.71 -22.99 15.90
CA MET A 187 5.69 -22.28 15.07
C MET A 187 6.50 -21.23 15.87
N GLY A 188 6.24 -21.07 17.15
CA GLY A 188 6.90 -20.06 17.99
C GLY A 188 6.46 -18.63 17.72
N ILE A 189 5.31 -18.44 17.06
CA ILE A 189 4.76 -17.12 16.73
C ILE A 189 3.93 -16.58 17.91
N LYS A 190 4.26 -15.38 18.37
CA LYS A 190 3.49 -14.68 19.40
C LYS A 190 2.32 -13.94 18.78
N GLN A 191 1.08 -14.32 19.09
CA GLN A 191 -0.13 -13.60 18.68
C GLN A 191 -0.46 -12.46 19.64
N LEU A 192 -0.75 -11.30 19.06
CA LEU A 192 -1.20 -10.09 19.73
C LEU A 192 -2.56 -9.72 19.13
N PHE A 193 -3.57 -9.57 19.98
CA PHE A 193 -4.90 -9.16 19.52
C PHE A 193 -5.13 -7.69 19.78
N SER A 194 -5.64 -6.98 18.77
CA SER A 194 -6.19 -5.64 18.97
C SER A 194 -7.40 -5.71 19.91
N THR A 195 -7.51 -4.77 20.83
CA THR A 195 -8.66 -4.70 21.73
C THR A 195 -9.74 -3.83 21.11
N ALA A 196 -11.01 -4.16 21.35
CA ALA A 196 -12.16 -3.38 20.88
C ALA A 196 -12.15 -1.92 21.39
N TYR A 197 -11.46 -1.66 22.52
CA TYR A 197 -11.29 -0.32 23.11
C TYR A 197 -10.05 0.43 22.61
N HIS A 198 -9.14 -0.25 21.92
CA HIS A 198 -7.95 0.34 21.32
C HIS A 198 -7.79 -0.15 19.87
N PRO A 199 -8.68 0.25 18.96
CA PRO A 199 -8.60 -0.11 17.54
C PRO A 199 -7.29 0.37 16.90
N GLN A 200 -6.56 1.20 17.60
CA GLN A 200 -5.29 1.81 17.20
C GLN A 200 -4.09 0.88 17.27
N THR A 201 -4.18 -0.26 17.94
CA THR A 201 -3.16 -1.31 17.90
C THR A 201 -3.04 -1.87 16.46
N ASP A 202 -4.11 -1.71 15.67
CA ASP A 202 -4.22 -2.13 14.28
C ASP A 202 -4.35 -0.97 13.28
N GLY A 203 -4.02 0.25 13.69
CA GLY A 203 -4.13 1.45 12.84
C GLY A 203 -3.35 1.34 11.52
N GLN A 204 -2.36 0.45 11.43
CA GLN A 204 -1.63 0.18 10.18
C GLN A 204 -2.51 -0.59 9.19
N THR A 205 -3.19 -1.64 9.64
CA THR A 205 -4.11 -2.43 8.82
C THR A 205 -5.30 -1.59 8.34
N GLU A 206 -5.87 -0.74 9.19
CA GLU A 206 -6.95 0.17 8.80
C GLU A 206 -6.50 1.12 7.67
N VAL A 207 -5.31 1.72 7.76
CA VAL A 207 -4.75 2.59 6.72
C VAL A 207 -4.53 1.80 5.42
N VAL A 208 -4.02 0.57 5.50
CA VAL A 208 -3.83 -0.30 4.34
C VAL A 208 -5.16 -0.69 3.73
N ASN A 209 -6.14 -1.13 4.52
CA ASN A 209 -7.46 -1.52 4.05
C ASN A 209 -8.20 -0.34 3.38
N ARG A 210 -8.05 0.87 3.92
CA ARG A 210 -8.57 2.10 3.30
C ARG A 210 -7.88 2.38 1.96
N SER A 211 -6.57 2.25 1.90
CA SER A 211 -5.79 2.42 0.67
C SER A 211 -6.18 1.37 -0.35
N LEU A 212 -6.25 0.08 0.03
CA LEU A 212 -6.69 -1.01 -0.84
C LEU A 212 -8.11 -0.78 -1.36
N SER A 213 -9.05 -0.43 -0.49
CA SER A 213 -10.44 -0.13 -0.90
C SER A 213 -10.49 1.01 -1.93
N THR A 214 -9.66 2.02 -1.77
CA THR A 214 -9.55 3.13 -2.72
C THR A 214 -8.96 2.64 -4.05
N LEU A 215 -7.88 1.85 -4.02
CA LEU A 215 -7.24 1.27 -5.20
C LEU A 215 -8.22 0.37 -5.97
N LEU A 216 -8.91 -0.51 -5.26
CA LEU A 216 -9.89 -1.40 -5.88
C LEU A 216 -11.04 -0.61 -6.53
N ARG A 217 -11.62 0.39 -5.85
CA ARG A 217 -12.67 1.25 -6.45
C ARG A 217 -12.23 1.93 -7.73
N VAL A 218 -10.95 2.23 -7.86
CA VAL A 218 -10.36 2.85 -9.05
C VAL A 218 -10.12 1.83 -10.16
N LEU A 219 -9.57 0.66 -9.82
CA LEU A 219 -9.18 -0.37 -10.78
C LEU A 219 -10.38 -1.18 -11.32
N ILE A 220 -11.40 -1.38 -10.50
CA ILE A 220 -12.58 -2.22 -10.83
C ILE A 220 -13.61 -1.46 -11.70
N LYS A 221 -13.19 -0.66 -12.64
CA LYS A 221 -14.08 -0.05 -13.65
C LYS A 221 -14.29 -1.03 -14.80
N PRO A 222 -15.48 -1.23 -15.28
CA PRO A 222 -16.87 -1.12 -14.89
C PRO A 222 -17.47 -2.43 -14.33
N ASN A 223 -16.69 -3.50 -14.17
CA ASN A 223 -17.18 -4.81 -13.74
C ASN A 223 -16.68 -5.16 -12.32
N LEU A 224 -17.53 -4.91 -11.33
CA LEU A 224 -17.26 -5.18 -9.92
C LEU A 224 -16.87 -6.64 -9.60
N LYS A 225 -17.09 -7.59 -10.51
CA LYS A 225 -16.78 -9.02 -10.31
C LYS A 225 -15.35 -9.40 -10.68
N ASN A 226 -14.59 -8.51 -11.30
CA ASN A 226 -13.22 -8.78 -11.76
C ASN A 226 -12.14 -8.21 -10.80
N TRP A 227 -12.49 -7.90 -9.54
CA TRP A 227 -11.53 -7.34 -8.59
C TRP A 227 -10.35 -8.28 -8.32
N GLU A 228 -10.56 -9.60 -8.36
CA GLU A 228 -9.51 -10.58 -8.14
C GLU A 228 -8.37 -10.47 -9.18
N GLU A 229 -8.72 -10.25 -10.44
CA GLU A 229 -7.75 -10.02 -11.52
C GLU A 229 -6.96 -8.71 -11.33
N CYS A 230 -7.51 -7.75 -10.60
CA CYS A 230 -6.87 -6.48 -10.30
C CYS A 230 -5.93 -6.53 -9.07
N ILE A 231 -6.02 -7.57 -8.24
CA ILE A 231 -5.23 -7.68 -6.99
C ILE A 231 -3.72 -7.56 -7.23
N PRO A 232 -3.10 -8.28 -8.18
CA PRO A 232 -1.66 -8.15 -8.41
C PRO A 232 -1.23 -6.73 -8.76
N HIS A 233 -2.05 -6.00 -9.53
CA HIS A 233 -1.79 -4.60 -9.88
C HIS A 233 -1.96 -3.68 -8.67
N ALA A 234 -2.98 -3.92 -7.84
CA ALA A 234 -3.21 -3.16 -6.61
C ALA A 234 -2.08 -3.37 -5.60
N GLU A 235 -1.63 -4.61 -5.43
CA GLU A 235 -0.51 -4.97 -4.55
C GLU A 235 0.79 -4.32 -5.02
N PHE A 236 1.13 -4.45 -6.30
CA PHE A 236 2.30 -3.81 -6.87
C PHE A 236 2.28 -2.29 -6.69
N ALA A 237 1.15 -1.65 -7.03
CA ALA A 237 1.01 -0.21 -6.90
C ALA A 237 1.10 0.24 -5.43
N TYR A 238 0.49 -0.51 -4.50
CA TYR A 238 0.58 -0.25 -3.07
C TYR A 238 2.04 -0.34 -2.59
N ASN A 239 2.71 -1.47 -2.86
CA ASN A 239 4.06 -1.76 -2.35
C ASN A 239 5.14 -0.85 -2.95
N ARG A 240 4.93 -0.30 -4.14
CA ARG A 240 5.83 0.68 -4.76
C ARG A 240 5.70 2.09 -4.19
N ALA A 241 4.61 2.38 -3.50
CA ALA A 241 4.40 3.70 -2.93
C ALA A 241 5.23 3.91 -1.66
N LEU A 242 5.73 5.13 -1.45
CA LEU A 242 6.39 5.49 -0.19
C LEU A 242 5.36 5.48 0.95
N HIS A 243 5.59 4.61 1.92
CA HIS A 243 4.84 4.51 3.16
C HIS A 243 5.56 5.29 4.27
N ARG A 244 4.87 6.25 4.89
CA ARG A 244 5.35 7.02 6.04
C ARG A 244 4.72 6.51 7.33
#